data_0f15ded725ef523a2ee751e157d94bcb
#
_entry.id   0f15ded725ef523a2ee751e157d94bcb
#
_cell.length_a   1.000
_cell.length_b   1.000
_cell.length_c   1.000
_cell.angle_alpha   90.00
_cell.angle_beta   90.00
_cell.angle_gamma   90.00
#
_symmetry.space_group_name_H-M   'P 1'
#
loop_
_entity.id
_entity.type
_entity.pdbx_description
1 polymer ?
#
loop_
_entity_poly.entity_id
_entity_poly.type
_entity_poly.pdbx_seq_one_letter_code
_entity_poly.pdbx_strand_id
1 'polypeptide(L)'
;MAISQRARQSRKATGGRYKTPRAKRKYELGRAATNTAIAEKDQKKELRGMGGSKKTILLHVNSVNLFNPKTKKFEKTKVKTVKESPANMNYVRRNILTKGTIIETEKGKARITSRPGQNGSLNAVLV
;
A
#
# COMPACT_ATOMS: atom_id res chain seq x y z
N MET A 1 4.60 6.09 17.35
CA MET A 1 5.23 7.45 17.31
C MET A 1 4.88 8.10 15.98
N ALA A 2 4.42 9.35 15.95
CA ALA A 2 4.09 10.04 14.71
C ALA A 2 5.37 10.42 13.94
N ILE A 3 5.39 10.12 12.64
CA ILE A 3 6.52 10.43 11.74
C ILE A 3 6.40 11.90 11.32
N SER A 4 7.49 12.68 11.38
CA SER A 4 7.51 14.05 10.86
C SER A 4 7.81 14.02 9.35
N GLN A 5 7.03 14.77 8.59
CA GLN A 5 7.22 14.96 7.14
C GLN A 5 7.76 16.35 6.82
N ARG A 6 8.59 16.91 7.70
CA ARG A 6 9.30 18.15 7.38
C ARG A 6 10.24 17.93 6.19
N ALA A 7 10.29 18.90 5.29
CA ALA A 7 11.15 18.87 4.11
C ALA A 7 12.66 19.04 4.41
N ARG A 8 13.06 18.98 5.69
CA ARG A 8 14.44 19.13 6.11
C ARG A 8 15.11 17.79 6.33
N GLN A 9 16.31 17.63 5.85
CA GLN A 9 17.16 16.48 6.16
C GLN A 9 17.37 16.36 7.67
N SER A 10 17.41 15.13 8.19
CA SER A 10 17.57 14.88 9.62
C SER A 10 19.00 15.11 10.13
N ARG A 11 19.98 15.09 9.23
CA ARG A 11 21.41 15.26 9.55
C ARG A 11 22.03 16.44 8.82
N LYS A 12 23.00 17.09 9.47
CA LYS A 12 23.88 18.10 8.89
C LYS A 12 24.91 17.45 7.97
N ALA A 13 25.60 18.23 7.13
CA ALA A 13 26.74 17.78 6.34
C ALA A 13 27.87 17.17 7.19
N THR A 14 28.04 17.65 8.42
CA THR A 14 29.00 17.14 9.42
C THR A 14 28.59 15.82 10.06
N GLY A 15 27.44 15.21 9.69
CA GLY A 15 26.89 14.00 10.30
C GLY A 15 26.09 14.22 11.61
N GLY A 16 26.17 15.40 12.21
CA GLY A 16 25.40 15.76 13.43
C GLY A 16 23.91 15.86 13.17
N ARG A 17 23.09 15.63 14.20
CA ARG A 17 21.64 15.76 14.11
C ARG A 17 21.20 17.20 14.31
N TYR A 18 20.19 17.64 13.57
CA TYR A 18 19.52 18.91 13.84
C TYR A 18 18.63 18.79 15.09
N LYS A 19 18.78 19.75 15.99
CA LYS A 19 17.83 19.91 17.12
C LYS A 19 16.50 20.41 16.61
N THR A 20 15.41 19.90 17.16
CA THR A 20 14.05 20.30 16.80
C THR A 20 13.64 21.50 17.64
N PRO A 21 13.42 22.71 17.05
CA PRO A 21 13.11 23.91 17.81
C PRO A 21 11.69 23.91 18.43
N ARG A 22 10.80 23.05 17.94
CA ARG A 22 9.40 22.92 18.40
C ARG A 22 8.85 21.51 18.20
N ALA A 23 7.74 21.20 18.87
CA ALA A 23 6.99 19.97 18.66
C ALA A 23 6.42 19.87 17.24
N LYS A 24 6.09 18.66 16.80
CA LYS A 24 5.50 18.38 15.47
C LYS A 24 4.11 19.01 15.38
N ARG A 25 3.86 19.79 14.34
CA ARG A 25 2.54 20.34 14.04
C ARG A 25 1.67 19.27 13.35
N LYS A 26 0.33 19.40 13.45
CA LYS A 26 -0.61 18.44 12.83
C LYS A 26 -0.41 18.27 11.33
N TYR A 27 -0.12 19.36 10.61
CA TYR A 27 0.14 19.35 9.17
C TYR A 27 1.50 18.72 8.78
N GLU A 28 2.40 18.54 9.73
CA GLU A 28 3.72 17.90 9.55
C GLU A 28 3.70 16.40 9.89
N LEU A 29 2.57 15.87 10.33
CA LEU A 29 2.48 14.49 10.76
C LEU A 29 2.30 13.56 9.56
N GLY A 30 3.19 12.59 9.45
CA GLY A 30 3.07 11.45 8.54
C GLY A 30 2.61 10.19 9.26
N ARG A 31 2.35 9.16 8.48
CA ARG A 31 1.99 7.82 8.94
C ARG A 31 3.03 6.80 8.54
N ALA A 32 3.12 5.72 9.31
CA ALA A 32 3.82 4.51 8.88
C ALA A 32 3.16 3.95 7.61
N ALA A 33 3.97 3.31 6.76
CA ALA A 33 3.46 2.64 5.56
C ALA A 33 2.42 1.58 5.96
N THR A 34 1.35 1.46 5.18
CA THR A 34 0.25 0.52 5.45
C THR A 34 0.70 -0.93 5.33
N ASN A 35 1.63 -1.22 4.37
CA ASN A 35 2.16 -2.56 4.10
C ASN A 35 1.05 -3.62 4.01
N THR A 36 0.05 -3.37 3.16
CA THR A 36 -1.04 -4.30 2.92
C THR A 36 -0.51 -5.70 2.61
N ALA A 37 -0.91 -6.71 3.38
CA ALA A 37 -0.46 -8.08 3.24
C ALA A 37 -1.61 -9.03 2.85
N ILE A 38 -1.26 -10.20 2.32
CA ILE A 38 -2.21 -11.27 2.04
C ILE A 38 -2.62 -11.93 3.36
N ALA A 39 -3.92 -12.17 3.56
CA ALA A 39 -4.47 -12.91 4.70
C ALA A 39 -5.78 -13.60 4.32
N GLU A 40 -6.32 -14.44 5.18
CA GLU A 40 -7.56 -15.20 4.93
C GLU A 40 -8.81 -14.32 4.81
N LYS A 41 -8.83 -13.18 5.49
CA LYS A 41 -9.97 -12.25 5.51
C LYS A 41 -9.54 -10.85 5.11
N ASP A 42 -10.41 -10.17 4.35
CA ASP A 42 -10.20 -8.76 4.00
C ASP A 42 -10.39 -7.89 5.24
N GLN A 43 -9.38 -7.09 5.59
CA GLN A 43 -9.43 -6.13 6.68
C GLN A 43 -9.21 -4.72 6.15
N LYS A 44 -10.19 -3.85 6.38
CA LYS A 44 -10.17 -2.44 5.98
C LYS A 44 -10.06 -1.54 7.20
N LYS A 45 -9.47 -0.37 7.01
CA LYS A 45 -9.39 0.67 8.04
C LYS A 45 -9.78 2.01 7.44
N GLU A 46 -10.67 2.72 8.11
CA GLU A 46 -10.97 4.11 7.78
C GLU A 46 -9.96 5.04 8.42
N LEU A 47 -9.51 6.00 7.66
CA LEU A 47 -8.59 7.05 8.09
C LEU A 47 -9.25 8.41 7.87
N ARG A 48 -9.34 9.17 8.96
CA ARG A 48 -9.76 10.57 8.90
C ARG A 48 -8.60 11.44 8.38
N GLY A 49 -8.86 12.22 7.38
CA GLY A 49 -7.95 13.22 6.81
C GLY A 49 -8.24 14.64 7.31
N MET A 50 -7.54 15.61 6.73
CA MET A 50 -7.75 17.03 6.96
C MET A 50 -9.12 17.45 6.39
N GLY A 51 -9.78 18.41 7.04
CA GLY A 51 -11.10 18.88 6.63
C GLY A 51 -12.23 17.85 6.82
N GLY A 52 -12.04 16.81 7.65
CA GLY A 52 -13.04 15.76 7.87
C GLY A 52 -13.12 14.69 6.77
N SER A 53 -12.30 14.79 5.73
CA SER A 53 -12.26 13.76 4.67
C SER A 53 -11.89 12.39 5.24
N LYS A 54 -12.43 11.32 4.65
CA LYS A 54 -12.14 9.94 5.04
C LYS A 54 -11.52 9.18 3.87
N LYS A 55 -10.60 8.27 4.18
CA LYS A 55 -10.04 7.29 3.24
C LYS A 55 -10.20 5.91 3.82
N THR A 56 -10.61 4.96 3.00
CA THR A 56 -10.58 3.54 3.35
C THR A 56 -9.30 2.92 2.80
N ILE A 57 -8.53 2.25 3.64
CA ILE A 57 -7.33 1.53 3.26
C ILE A 57 -7.47 0.05 3.55
N LEU A 58 -6.72 -0.77 2.82
CA LEU A 58 -6.63 -2.21 3.04
C LEU A 58 -5.43 -2.52 3.94
N LEU A 59 -5.66 -3.21 5.05
CA LEU A 59 -4.59 -3.77 5.90
C LEU A 59 -4.26 -5.20 5.47
N HIS A 60 -5.29 -6.02 5.28
CA HIS A 60 -5.18 -7.39 4.81
C HIS A 60 -6.16 -7.63 3.66
N VAL A 61 -5.78 -8.52 2.75
CA VAL A 61 -6.56 -8.83 1.55
C VAL A 61 -6.48 -10.31 1.23
N ASN A 62 -7.65 -10.89 0.94
CA ASN A 62 -7.82 -12.23 0.40
C ASN A 62 -8.22 -12.17 -1.08
N SER A 63 -9.10 -11.24 -1.44
CA SER A 63 -9.75 -11.20 -2.75
C SER A 63 -9.31 -10.00 -3.57
N VAL A 64 -9.23 -10.21 -4.90
CA VAL A 64 -8.89 -9.19 -5.90
C VAL A 64 -9.95 -9.12 -6.99
N ASN A 65 -10.28 -7.91 -7.42
CA ASN A 65 -11.07 -7.68 -8.61
C ASN A 65 -10.14 -7.76 -9.83
N LEU A 66 -10.25 -8.84 -10.58
CA LEU A 66 -9.39 -9.15 -11.71
C LEU A 66 -10.07 -8.72 -13.01
N PHE A 67 -9.42 -7.87 -13.78
CA PHE A 67 -9.85 -7.53 -15.13
C PHE A 67 -9.17 -8.45 -16.13
N ASN A 68 -9.96 -9.12 -16.96
CA ASN A 68 -9.46 -9.94 -18.07
C ASN A 68 -9.54 -9.12 -19.38
N PRO A 69 -8.41 -8.76 -19.99
CA PRO A 69 -8.38 -7.94 -21.19
C PRO A 69 -8.97 -8.67 -22.42
N LYS A 70 -8.89 -10.01 -22.47
CA LYS A 70 -9.41 -10.81 -23.59
C LYS A 70 -10.94 -10.84 -23.60
N THR A 71 -11.56 -11.08 -22.44
CA THR A 71 -13.02 -11.16 -22.31
C THR A 71 -13.67 -9.83 -21.97
N LYS A 72 -12.86 -8.79 -21.62
CA LYS A 72 -13.32 -7.46 -21.15
C LYS A 72 -14.27 -7.53 -19.93
N LYS A 73 -14.13 -8.56 -19.11
CA LYS A 73 -14.97 -8.78 -17.92
C LYS A 73 -14.15 -8.66 -16.63
N PHE A 74 -14.83 -8.24 -15.57
CA PHE A 74 -14.27 -8.25 -14.22
C PHE A 74 -14.72 -9.48 -13.46
N GLU A 75 -13.81 -10.09 -12.73
CA GLU A 75 -14.06 -11.28 -11.95
C GLU A 75 -13.40 -11.16 -10.57
N LYS A 76 -14.05 -11.65 -9.54
CA LYS A 76 -13.47 -11.67 -8.19
C LYS A 76 -12.77 -13.00 -7.97
N THR A 77 -11.49 -12.96 -7.61
CA THR A 77 -10.65 -14.15 -7.40
C THR A 77 -9.84 -14.02 -6.13
N LYS A 78 -9.33 -15.13 -5.60
CA LYS A 78 -8.42 -15.14 -4.45
C LYS A 78 -6.98 -14.88 -4.90
N VAL A 79 -6.23 -14.20 -4.04
CA VAL A 79 -4.79 -13.98 -4.19
C VAL A 79 -4.05 -15.11 -3.49
N LYS A 80 -3.12 -15.78 -4.20
CA LYS A 80 -2.29 -16.85 -3.63
C LYS A 80 -1.00 -16.32 -3.05
N THR A 81 -0.17 -15.73 -3.90
CA THR A 81 1.17 -15.24 -3.51
C THR A 81 1.58 -14.02 -4.33
N VAL A 82 2.60 -13.31 -3.84
CA VAL A 82 3.29 -12.27 -4.59
C VAL A 82 4.47 -12.90 -5.32
N LYS A 83 4.58 -12.69 -6.64
CA LYS A 83 5.69 -13.19 -7.46
C LYS A 83 6.80 -12.17 -7.63
N GLU A 84 6.43 -10.93 -7.94
CA GLU A 84 7.38 -9.84 -8.19
C GLU A 84 6.86 -8.53 -7.61
N SER A 85 7.78 -7.73 -7.08
CA SER A 85 7.47 -6.38 -6.60
C SER A 85 8.51 -5.38 -7.10
N PRO A 86 8.17 -4.55 -8.10
CA PRO A 86 9.09 -3.53 -8.61
C PRO A 86 9.47 -2.49 -7.56
N ALA A 87 8.62 -2.31 -6.53
CA ALA A 87 8.88 -1.34 -5.48
C ALA A 87 9.99 -1.77 -4.52
N ASN A 88 10.04 -3.05 -4.14
CA ASN A 88 11.06 -3.60 -3.24
C ASN A 88 11.02 -5.13 -3.25
N MET A 89 12.17 -5.76 -3.49
CA MET A 89 12.29 -7.23 -3.49
C MET A 89 11.91 -7.87 -2.13
N ASN A 90 12.16 -7.18 -1.02
CA ASN A 90 11.78 -7.66 0.31
C ASN A 90 10.26 -7.79 0.50
N TYR A 91 9.45 -7.09 -0.30
CA TYR A 91 7.99 -7.18 -0.23
C TYR A 91 7.45 -8.52 -0.73
N VAL A 92 8.17 -9.17 -1.65
CA VAL A 92 7.82 -10.52 -2.15
C VAL A 92 7.83 -11.51 -0.99
N ARG A 93 8.91 -11.54 -0.21
CA ARG A 93 9.05 -12.46 0.94
C ARG A 93 7.99 -12.26 2.02
N ARG A 94 7.49 -11.04 2.17
CA ARG A 94 6.49 -10.65 3.17
C ARG A 94 5.07 -10.62 2.61
N ASN A 95 4.85 -11.02 1.36
CA ASN A 95 3.57 -10.97 0.66
C ASN A 95 2.88 -9.60 0.74
N ILE A 96 3.68 -8.51 0.63
CA ILE A 96 3.16 -7.14 0.67
C ILE A 96 2.72 -6.72 -0.72
N LEU A 97 1.51 -6.19 -0.80
CA LEU A 97 0.84 -5.76 -2.03
C LEU A 97 1.01 -4.26 -2.23
N THR A 98 1.59 -3.87 -3.37
CA THR A 98 1.71 -2.47 -3.80
C THR A 98 1.23 -2.31 -5.24
N LYS A 99 1.00 -1.07 -5.69
CA LYS A 99 0.69 -0.83 -7.10
C LYS A 99 1.86 -1.30 -7.98
N GLY A 100 1.54 -2.03 -9.06
CA GLY A 100 2.51 -2.58 -9.99
C GLY A 100 3.06 -3.96 -9.62
N THR A 101 2.79 -4.47 -8.42
CA THR A 101 3.18 -5.81 -7.98
C THR A 101 2.51 -6.87 -8.84
N ILE A 102 3.26 -7.90 -9.23
CA ILE A 102 2.74 -9.08 -9.94
C ILE A 102 2.39 -10.14 -8.90
N ILE A 103 1.13 -10.51 -8.90
CA ILE A 103 0.54 -11.52 -8.00
C ILE A 103 0.14 -12.76 -8.77
N GLU A 104 0.12 -13.88 -8.09
CA GLU A 104 -0.48 -15.10 -8.55
C GLU A 104 -1.89 -15.24 -8.00
N THR A 105 -2.85 -15.44 -8.88
CA THR A 105 -4.25 -15.67 -8.56
C THR A 105 -4.66 -17.07 -8.99
N GLU A 106 -5.86 -17.51 -8.65
CA GLU A 106 -6.41 -18.79 -9.13
C GLU A 106 -6.55 -18.84 -10.67
N LYS A 107 -6.64 -17.66 -11.33
CA LYS A 107 -6.82 -17.54 -12.79
C LYS A 107 -5.55 -17.17 -13.55
N GLY A 108 -4.41 -17.06 -12.86
CA GLY A 108 -3.13 -16.76 -13.48
C GLY A 108 -2.42 -15.57 -12.86
N LYS A 109 -1.38 -15.09 -13.54
CA LYS A 109 -0.59 -13.92 -13.11
C LYS A 109 -1.36 -12.64 -13.41
N ALA A 110 -1.32 -11.70 -12.46
CA ALA A 110 -1.99 -10.42 -12.59
C ALA A 110 -1.15 -9.28 -12.01
N ARG A 111 -1.21 -8.10 -12.64
CA ARG A 111 -0.56 -6.88 -12.17
C ARG A 111 -1.55 -6.01 -11.40
N ILE A 112 -1.20 -5.60 -10.20
CA ILE A 112 -2.00 -4.70 -9.37
C ILE A 112 -2.01 -3.29 -9.98
N THR A 113 -3.19 -2.72 -10.17
CA THR A 113 -3.39 -1.37 -10.70
C THR A 113 -3.82 -0.37 -9.64
N SER A 114 -4.52 -0.81 -8.60
CA SER A 114 -4.96 0.04 -7.48
C SER A 114 -3.84 0.30 -6.47
N ARG A 115 -4.08 1.24 -5.57
CA ARG A 115 -3.18 1.57 -4.46
C ARG A 115 -3.82 1.12 -3.13
N PRO A 116 -3.54 -0.09 -2.63
CA PRO A 116 -4.25 -0.65 -1.46
C PRO A 116 -4.10 0.19 -0.18
N GLY A 117 -3.00 0.92 -0.05
CA GLY A 117 -2.80 1.88 1.06
C GLY A 117 -3.58 3.20 0.92
N GLN A 118 -4.35 3.41 -0.15
CA GLN A 118 -5.18 4.59 -0.39
C GLN A 118 -6.64 4.23 -0.71
N ASN A 119 -6.86 3.06 -1.31
CA ASN A 119 -8.16 2.58 -1.76
C ASN A 119 -8.56 1.34 -0.97
N GLY A 120 -9.84 1.24 -0.64
CA GLY A 120 -10.41 0.09 0.08
C GLY A 120 -10.71 -1.13 -0.79
N SER A 121 -10.16 -1.20 -2.01
CA SER A 121 -10.31 -2.34 -2.93
C SER A 121 -8.99 -2.66 -3.62
N LEU A 122 -8.78 -3.94 -3.92
CA LEU A 122 -7.66 -4.41 -4.69
C LEU A 122 -8.14 -4.73 -6.11
N ASN A 123 -7.56 -4.03 -7.10
CA ASN A 123 -7.86 -4.23 -8.51
C ASN A 123 -6.56 -4.65 -9.24
N ALA A 124 -6.68 -5.60 -10.14
CA ALA A 124 -5.57 -6.10 -10.95
C ALA A 124 -6.01 -6.41 -12.38
N VAL A 125 -5.06 -6.51 -13.27
CA VAL A 125 -5.23 -6.88 -14.68
C VAL A 125 -4.42 -8.14 -14.96
N LEU A 126 -5.00 -9.10 -15.63
CA LEU A 126 -4.28 -10.29 -16.12
C LEU A 126 -3.15 -9.89 -17.06
N VAL A 127 -2.00 -10.56 -16.90
CA VAL A 127 -0.78 -10.35 -17.71
C VAL A 127 -0.50 -11.60 -18.53
#